data_9e3ef01430248edf71b0d766b3818367
#
_entry.id   9e3ef01430248edf71b0d766b3818367
#
_cell.length_a   1.000
_cell.length_b   1.000
_cell.length_c   1.000
_cell.angle_alpha   90.00
_cell.angle_beta   90.00
_cell.angle_gamma   90.00
#
_symmetry.space_group_name_H-M   'P 1'
#
loop_
_entity.id
_entity.type
_entity.pdbx_description
1 polymer ?
#
loop_
_entity_poly.entity_id
_entity_poly.type
_entity_poly.pdbx_seq_one_letter_code
_entity_poly.pdbx_strand_id
1 'polypeptide(L)'
;MLARYGGEEFVLLLPGTTAAQGAAIAERLRSNIEHSAFVIPEGVDLDVTVSIGMACLEPGVDSYGPDPAGRLFQQVDAALYEAKQTGRNRVVQADQS
;
A
#
# COMPACT_ATOMS: atom_id res chain seq x y z
N MET A 1 -1.33 6.16 -10.91
CA MET A 1 -0.26 5.46 -11.63
C MET A 1 0.19 4.23 -10.85
N LEU A 2 0.32 3.13 -11.54
CA LEU A 2 0.80 1.88 -10.92
C LEU A 2 2.19 1.55 -11.48
N ALA A 3 3.12 1.27 -10.59
CA ALA A 3 4.48 0.89 -10.96
C ALA A 3 4.93 -0.31 -10.12
N ARG A 4 5.68 -1.22 -10.74
CA ARG A 4 6.28 -2.33 -10.03
C ARG A 4 7.54 -1.84 -9.29
N TYR A 5 7.59 -2.13 -8.00
CA TYR A 5 8.68 -1.70 -7.13
C TYR A 5 9.35 -2.94 -6.53
N GLY A 6 10.30 -3.51 -7.25
CA GLY A 6 10.96 -4.74 -6.82
C GLY A 6 10.06 -5.97 -7.00
N GLY A 7 10.57 -7.13 -6.83
CA GLY A 7 9.95 -8.44 -6.92
C GLY A 7 8.44 -8.50 -7.02
N GLU A 8 7.77 -8.67 -5.88
CA GLU A 8 6.32 -8.78 -5.78
C GLU A 8 5.64 -7.48 -5.32
N GLU A 9 6.41 -6.40 -5.20
CA GLU A 9 5.91 -5.15 -4.67
C GLU A 9 5.57 -4.18 -5.79
N PHE A 10 4.47 -3.43 -5.59
CA PHE A 10 4.00 -2.43 -6.54
C PHE A 10 3.78 -1.11 -5.81
N VAL A 11 3.93 -0.02 -6.54
CA VAL A 11 3.65 1.32 -6.04
C VAL A 11 2.49 1.91 -6.82
N LEU A 12 1.49 2.40 -6.12
CA LEU A 12 0.34 3.07 -6.71
C LEU A 12 0.35 4.52 -6.25
N LEU A 13 0.37 5.45 -7.20
CA LEU A 13 0.32 6.88 -6.91
C LEU A 13 -1.09 7.40 -7.20
N LEU A 14 -1.67 8.08 -6.22
CA LEU A 14 -3.04 8.60 -6.28
C LEU A 14 -3.02 10.13 -6.13
N PRO A 15 -2.75 10.86 -7.22
CA PRO A 15 -2.70 12.33 -7.13
C PRO A 15 -4.05 12.91 -6.71
N GLY A 16 -4.01 14.00 -5.94
CA GLY A 16 -5.23 14.68 -5.51
C GLY A 16 -6.09 13.89 -4.54
N THR A 17 -5.50 12.91 -3.85
CA THR A 17 -6.23 12.00 -2.97
C THR A 17 -5.83 12.29 -1.53
N THR A 18 -6.82 12.45 -0.65
CA THR A 18 -6.56 12.64 0.77
C THR A 18 -6.15 11.31 1.42
N ALA A 19 -5.57 11.40 2.62
CA ALA A 19 -5.19 10.19 3.37
C ALA A 19 -6.42 9.31 3.63
N ALA A 20 -7.55 9.90 3.98
CA ALA A 20 -8.78 9.14 4.22
C ALA A 20 -9.29 8.45 2.95
N GLN A 21 -9.25 9.15 1.82
CA GLN A 21 -9.64 8.57 0.54
C GLN A 21 -8.69 7.45 0.13
N GLY A 22 -7.38 7.67 0.32
CA GLY A 22 -6.37 6.66 0.00
C GLY A 22 -6.55 5.41 0.86
N ALA A 23 -6.81 5.58 2.14
CA ALA A 23 -7.07 4.45 3.04
C ALA A 23 -8.29 3.65 2.61
N ALA A 24 -9.36 4.33 2.20
CA ALA A 24 -10.57 3.67 1.71
C ALA A 24 -10.30 2.88 0.43
N ILE A 25 -9.52 3.45 -0.49
CA ILE A 25 -9.15 2.78 -1.74
C ILE A 25 -8.29 1.55 -1.44
N ALA A 26 -7.30 1.70 -0.56
CA ALA A 26 -6.42 0.59 -0.20
C ALA A 26 -7.18 -0.55 0.46
N GLU A 27 -8.10 -0.23 1.37
CA GLU A 27 -8.91 -1.25 2.04
C GLU A 27 -9.86 -1.96 1.07
N ARG A 28 -10.43 -1.22 0.11
CA ARG A 28 -11.26 -1.83 -0.93
C ARG A 28 -10.43 -2.79 -1.78
N LEU A 29 -9.21 -2.40 -2.15
CA LEU A 29 -8.33 -3.25 -2.94
C LEU A 29 -7.99 -4.52 -2.15
N ARG A 30 -7.61 -4.37 -0.89
CA ARG A 30 -7.28 -5.49 -0.03
C ARG A 30 -8.46 -6.46 0.09
N SER A 31 -9.63 -5.92 0.38
CA SER A 31 -10.84 -6.72 0.57
C SER A 31 -11.26 -7.42 -0.73
N ASN A 32 -11.17 -6.73 -1.86
CA ASN A 32 -11.51 -7.32 -3.15
C ASN A 32 -10.58 -8.50 -3.48
N ILE A 33 -9.29 -8.37 -3.17
CA ILE A 33 -8.35 -9.45 -3.41
C ILE A 33 -8.64 -10.64 -2.48
N GLU A 34 -8.89 -10.35 -1.19
CA GLU A 34 -9.18 -11.40 -0.21
C GLU A 34 -10.42 -12.22 -0.61
N HIS A 35 -11.44 -11.54 -1.12
CA HIS A 35 -12.71 -12.19 -1.46
C HIS A 35 -12.79 -12.65 -2.91
N SER A 36 -11.71 -12.52 -3.67
CA SER A 36 -11.68 -13.00 -5.05
C SER A 36 -11.34 -14.48 -5.10
N ALA A 37 -11.99 -15.20 -6.02
CA ALA A 37 -11.66 -16.58 -6.28
C ALA A 37 -10.60 -16.63 -7.38
N PHE A 38 -9.43 -17.14 -7.04
CA PHE A 38 -8.35 -17.35 -8.00
C PHE A 38 -8.25 -18.85 -8.27
N VAL A 39 -8.50 -19.25 -9.52
CA VAL A 39 -8.44 -20.65 -9.92
C VAL A 39 -7.33 -20.81 -10.94
N ILE A 40 -6.37 -21.68 -10.64
CA ILE A 40 -5.30 -22.00 -11.59
C ILE A 40 -5.82 -23.02 -12.60
N PRO A 41 -5.11 -23.21 -13.75
CA PRO A 41 -5.59 -24.13 -14.79
C PRO A 41 -5.82 -25.56 -14.33
N GLU A 42 -5.17 -25.98 -13.26
CA GLU A 42 -5.32 -27.31 -12.68
C GLU A 42 -6.60 -27.46 -11.85
N GLY A 43 -7.41 -26.40 -11.75
CA GLY A 43 -8.67 -26.43 -11.02
C GLY A 43 -8.55 -26.26 -9.52
N VAL A 44 -7.39 -25.83 -9.04
CA VAL A 44 -7.17 -25.58 -7.62
C VAL A 44 -7.49 -24.14 -7.28
N ASP A 45 -8.30 -23.92 -6.25
CA ASP A 45 -8.60 -22.58 -5.74
C ASP A 45 -7.40 -22.09 -4.94
N LEU A 46 -7.03 -20.81 -5.16
CA LEU A 46 -5.96 -20.16 -4.42
C LEU A 46 -6.54 -19.07 -3.55
N ASP A 47 -6.17 -19.08 -2.28
CA ASP A 47 -6.46 -17.98 -1.35
C ASP A 47 -5.31 -16.99 -1.43
N VAL A 48 -5.61 -15.79 -1.91
CA VAL A 48 -4.61 -14.73 -2.07
C VAL A 48 -5.01 -13.55 -1.21
N THR A 49 -4.05 -13.01 -0.48
CA THR A 49 -4.24 -11.78 0.28
C THR A 49 -3.12 -10.80 -0.06
N VAL A 50 -3.33 -9.54 0.26
CA VAL A 50 -2.32 -8.51 0.05
C VAL A 50 -2.14 -7.70 1.33
N SER A 51 -0.90 -7.36 1.61
CA SER A 51 -0.56 -6.43 2.70
C SER A 51 -0.20 -5.11 2.05
N ILE A 52 -0.71 -4.02 2.60
CA ILE A 52 -0.55 -2.69 2.01
C ILE A 52 -0.02 -1.72 3.05
N GLY A 53 1.10 -1.08 2.73
CA GLY A 53 1.57 0.08 3.47
C GLY A 53 1.22 1.32 2.68
N MET A 54 0.78 2.37 3.36
CA MET A 54 0.46 3.62 2.71
C MET A 54 1.02 4.80 3.47
N ALA A 55 1.31 5.86 2.73
CA ALA A 55 1.73 7.14 3.29
C ALA A 55 1.13 8.24 2.44
N CYS A 56 0.93 9.39 3.04
CA CYS A 56 0.39 10.56 2.37
C CYS A 56 1.42 11.69 2.39
N LEU A 57 1.65 12.29 1.24
CA LEU A 57 2.49 13.47 1.13
C LEU A 57 1.62 14.70 1.43
N GLU A 58 1.99 15.44 2.49
CA GLU A 58 1.27 16.65 2.85
C GLU A 58 1.93 17.86 2.22
N PRO A 59 1.21 18.58 1.33
CA PRO A 59 1.76 19.80 0.73
C PRO A 59 2.11 20.82 1.81
N GLY A 60 3.25 21.46 1.67
CA GLY A 60 3.70 22.46 2.62
C GLY A 60 4.50 21.92 3.79
N VAL A 61 4.24 20.70 4.22
CA VAL A 61 5.01 20.05 5.29
C VAL A 61 6.08 19.16 4.69
N ASP A 62 5.67 18.25 3.80
CA ASP A 62 6.58 17.28 3.21
C ASP A 62 7.35 17.83 2.01
N SER A 63 7.01 19.06 1.59
CA SER A 63 7.71 19.71 0.49
C SER A 63 9.03 20.35 0.91
N TYR A 64 9.27 20.50 2.21
CA TYR A 64 10.47 21.14 2.73
C TYR A 64 11.49 20.08 3.13
N GLY A 65 12.75 20.43 2.90
CA GLY A 65 13.86 19.57 3.24
C GLY A 65 14.35 18.73 2.07
N PRO A 66 15.46 18.01 2.24
CA PRO A 66 16.03 17.21 1.17
C PRO A 66 15.22 15.94 0.93
N ASP A 67 15.08 15.60 -0.34
CA ASP A 67 14.55 14.32 -0.80
C ASP A 67 13.17 13.95 -0.20
N PRO A 68 12.12 14.75 -0.44
CA PRO A 68 10.78 14.41 0.08
C PRO A 68 10.23 13.10 -0.51
N ALA A 69 10.58 12.77 -1.76
CA ALA A 69 10.14 11.51 -2.35
C ALA A 69 10.79 10.31 -1.64
N GLY A 70 12.07 10.39 -1.34
CA GLY A 70 12.76 9.32 -0.61
C GLY A 70 12.19 9.10 0.78
N ARG A 71 11.83 10.19 1.48
CA ARG A 71 11.19 10.07 2.79
C ARG A 71 9.83 9.40 2.69
N LEU A 72 9.07 9.74 1.64
CA LEU A 72 7.76 9.12 1.41
C LEU A 72 7.91 7.61 1.19
N PHE A 73 8.87 7.20 0.37
CA PHE A 73 9.13 5.78 0.15
C PHE A 73 9.57 5.07 1.41
N GLN A 74 10.39 5.71 2.26
CA GLN A 74 10.78 5.12 3.54
C GLN A 74 9.57 4.90 4.45
N GLN A 75 8.65 5.84 4.47
CA GLN A 75 7.42 5.73 5.25
C GLN A 75 6.54 4.58 4.75
N VAL A 76 6.41 4.46 3.44
CA VAL A 76 5.62 3.38 2.84
C VAL A 76 6.25 2.02 3.14
N ASP A 77 7.56 1.90 2.99
CA ASP A 77 8.26 0.65 3.27
C ASP A 77 8.11 0.23 4.72
N ALA A 78 8.22 1.18 5.65
CA ALA A 78 8.04 0.89 7.08
C ALA A 78 6.62 0.44 7.37
N ALA A 79 5.63 1.09 6.77
CA ALA A 79 4.22 0.72 6.95
C ALA A 79 3.94 -0.67 6.37
N LEU A 80 4.50 -0.98 5.21
CA LEU A 80 4.34 -2.30 4.60
C LEU A 80 4.99 -3.38 5.46
N TYR A 81 6.18 -3.11 5.97
CA TYR A 81 6.86 -4.03 6.89
C TYR A 81 5.98 -4.31 8.11
N GLU A 82 5.42 -3.26 8.70
CA GLU A 82 4.52 -3.41 9.84
C GLU A 82 3.29 -4.26 9.48
N ALA A 83 2.69 -4.04 8.31
CA ALA A 83 1.55 -4.83 7.87
C ALA A 83 1.92 -6.31 7.78
N LYS A 84 3.10 -6.62 7.27
CA LYS A 84 3.56 -8.01 7.16
C LYS A 84 3.89 -8.62 8.52
N GLN A 85 4.43 -7.83 9.45
CA GLN A 85 4.81 -8.31 10.77
C GLN A 85 3.61 -8.49 11.71
N THR A 86 2.54 -7.74 11.50
CA THR A 86 1.38 -7.75 12.39
C THR A 86 0.25 -8.67 11.93
N GLY A 87 0.50 -9.50 10.93
CA GLY A 87 -0.46 -10.53 10.52
C GLY A 87 -0.78 -10.59 9.03
N ARG A 88 -0.22 -9.69 8.23
CA ARG A 88 -0.50 -9.62 6.79
C ARG A 88 -1.98 -9.33 6.51
N ASN A 89 -2.39 -9.31 5.28
CA ASN A 89 -3.78 -9.09 4.85
C ASN A 89 -4.39 -7.88 5.55
N ARG A 90 -3.71 -6.74 5.45
CA ARG A 90 -4.14 -5.51 6.10
C ARG A 90 -3.51 -4.29 5.47
N VAL A 91 -4.12 -3.15 5.74
CA VAL A 91 -3.57 -1.85 5.36
C VAL A 91 -2.99 -1.19 6.61
N VAL A 92 -1.75 -0.73 6.51
CA VAL A 92 -1.13 0.07 7.57
C VAL A 92 -0.78 1.43 6.99
N GLN A 93 -1.23 2.49 7.65
CA GLN A 93 -0.90 3.84 7.29
C GLN A 93 0.32 4.28 8.09
N ALA A 94 1.29 4.88 7.40
CA ALA A 94 2.48 5.38 8.05
C ALA A 94 2.15 6.47 9.06
N ASP A 95 2.82 6.42 10.21
CA ASP A 95 2.70 7.45 11.22
C ASP A 95 3.42 8.70 10.73
N GLN A 96 2.75 9.85 10.82
CA GLN A 96 3.28 11.13 10.35
C GLN A 96 3.79 12.01 11.50
N SER A 97 4.08 11.44 12.62
CA SER A 97 4.61 12.20 13.74
C SER A 97 6.05 12.68 13.47
#